data_290ec03af78245a6d584c01c4287f107
#
_entry.id   290ec03af78245a6d584c01c4287f107
#
_cell.length_a   1.000
_cell.length_b   1.000
_cell.length_c   1.000
_cell.angle_alpha   90.00
_cell.angle_beta   90.00
_cell.angle_gamma   90.00
#
_symmetry.space_group_name_H-M   'P 1'
#
loop_
_entity.id
_entity.type
_entity.pdbx_description
1 polymer ?
#
loop_
_entity_poly.entity_id
_entity_poly.type
_entity_poly.pdbx_seq_one_letter_code
_entity_poly.pdbx_strand_id
1 'polypeptide(L)'
;MKSFFHVLIFILLFIWQLPQNIVAICMMPFLGRLRLISYKKYCFAFEGEYMRGGISLGTFAFVSPYNAKKPAVVAHEQEGHTFDSKLMGPLYLLIIGLPSLCWATFRDTKKHPNYYSFYTEKWANRRAGLEVLQTASGRYFLSFKDVLGYKRA
;
A
#
# COMPACT_ATOMS: atom_id res chain seq x y z
N MET A 1 -2.30 -23.69 -19.55
CA MET A 1 -2.95 -22.44 -20.03
C MET A 1 -3.10 -21.37 -18.94
N LYS A 2 -3.75 -21.61 -17.80
CA LYS A 2 -3.93 -20.58 -16.73
C LYS A 2 -2.62 -19.97 -16.23
N SER A 3 -1.56 -20.77 -16.05
CA SER A 3 -0.25 -20.29 -15.59
C SER A 3 0.44 -19.37 -16.61
N PHE A 4 0.36 -19.68 -17.90
CA PHE A 4 0.92 -18.84 -18.97
C PHE A 4 0.28 -17.46 -19.02
N PHE A 5 -1.05 -17.38 -18.98
CA PHE A 5 -1.76 -16.11 -18.95
C PHE A 5 -1.44 -15.28 -17.69
N HIS A 6 -1.27 -15.94 -16.56
CA HIS A 6 -0.88 -15.26 -15.31
C HIS A 6 0.50 -14.59 -15.44
N VAL A 7 1.48 -15.30 -15.98
CA VAL A 7 2.83 -14.77 -16.22
C VAL A 7 2.79 -13.63 -17.24
N LEU A 8 2.05 -13.80 -18.34
CA LEU A 8 1.91 -12.76 -19.35
C LEU A 8 1.31 -11.46 -18.77
N ILE A 9 0.21 -11.59 -18.01
CA ILE A 9 -0.40 -10.43 -17.34
C ILE A 9 0.57 -9.78 -16.36
N PHE A 10 1.33 -10.56 -15.58
CA PHE A 10 2.34 -10.02 -14.67
C PHE A 10 3.39 -9.20 -15.44
N ILE A 11 3.93 -9.72 -16.54
CA ILE A 11 4.93 -9.03 -17.37
C ILE A 11 4.36 -7.71 -17.92
N LEU A 12 3.14 -7.74 -18.46
CA LEU A 12 2.47 -6.54 -18.99
C LEU A 12 2.25 -5.49 -17.91
N LEU A 13 1.78 -5.89 -16.72
CA LEU A 13 1.62 -5.00 -15.58
C LEU A 13 2.96 -4.47 -15.06
N PHE A 14 4.01 -5.28 -15.09
CA PHE A 14 5.35 -4.86 -14.68
C PHE A 14 5.90 -3.77 -15.61
N ILE A 15 5.75 -3.96 -16.93
CA ILE A 15 6.17 -2.97 -17.95
C ILE A 15 5.32 -1.70 -17.84
N TRP A 16 4.00 -1.84 -17.69
CA TRP A 16 3.07 -0.72 -17.53
C TRP A 16 3.41 0.17 -16.32
N GLN A 17 3.93 -0.44 -15.27
CA GLN A 17 4.31 0.22 -14.03
C GLN A 17 5.84 0.39 -13.90
N LEU A 18 6.56 0.43 -15.03
CA LEU A 18 8.03 0.40 -15.04
C LEU A 18 8.69 1.51 -14.21
N PRO A 19 8.28 2.80 -14.27
CA PRO A 19 8.92 3.85 -13.50
C PRO A 19 8.91 3.57 -11.99
N GLN A 20 7.76 3.18 -11.43
CA GLN A 20 7.66 2.86 -10.01
C GLN A 20 8.34 1.53 -9.64
N ASN A 21 8.37 0.57 -10.54
CA ASN A 21 9.11 -0.69 -10.33
C ASN A 21 10.62 -0.45 -10.26
N ILE A 22 11.15 0.45 -11.11
CA ILE A 22 12.56 0.86 -11.04
C ILE A 22 12.85 1.51 -9.69
N VAL A 23 12.02 2.45 -9.26
CA VAL A 23 12.19 3.11 -7.94
C VAL A 23 12.15 2.07 -6.82
N ALA A 24 11.22 1.12 -6.86
CA ALA A 24 11.12 0.04 -5.88
C ALA A 24 12.42 -0.80 -5.81
N ILE A 25 12.91 -1.23 -6.97
CA ILE A 25 14.14 -2.04 -7.07
C ILE A 25 15.34 -1.26 -6.55
N CYS A 26 15.47 0.02 -6.91
CA CYS A 26 16.55 0.90 -6.41
C CYS A 26 16.47 1.13 -4.90
N MET A 27 15.27 1.08 -4.31
CA MET A 27 15.09 1.22 -2.85
C MET A 27 15.45 -0.05 -2.07
N MET A 28 15.30 -1.24 -2.65
CA MET A 28 15.47 -2.51 -1.94
C MET A 28 16.78 -2.64 -1.15
N PRO A 29 17.95 -2.24 -1.68
CA PRO A 29 19.21 -2.32 -0.94
C PRO A 29 19.24 -1.48 0.35
N PHE A 30 18.41 -0.43 0.43
CA PHE A 30 18.37 0.49 1.59
C PHE A 30 17.33 0.07 2.65
N LEU A 31 16.54 -0.98 2.39
CA LEU A 31 15.47 -1.41 3.29
C LEU A 31 15.92 -2.47 4.31
N GLY A 32 17.19 -2.84 4.31
CA GLY A 32 17.76 -3.92 5.14
C GLY A 32 17.30 -5.29 4.67
N ARG A 33 17.13 -6.23 5.61
CA ARG A 33 16.62 -7.55 5.28
C ARG A 33 15.16 -7.44 4.82
N LEU A 34 14.89 -7.99 3.63
CA LEU A 34 13.55 -8.10 3.08
C LEU A 34 12.97 -9.48 3.35
N ARG A 35 11.75 -9.54 3.88
CA ARG A 35 10.99 -10.77 4.08
C ARG A 35 9.69 -10.70 3.30
N LEU A 36 9.47 -11.63 2.37
CA LEU A 36 8.21 -11.73 1.65
C LEU A 36 7.08 -12.10 2.62
N ILE A 37 6.03 -11.27 2.69
CA ILE A 37 4.83 -11.48 3.50
C ILE A 37 3.78 -12.23 2.68
N SER A 38 3.49 -11.74 1.48
CA SER A 38 2.45 -12.28 0.62
C SER A 38 2.62 -11.88 -0.84
N TYR A 39 1.99 -12.65 -1.72
CA TYR A 39 1.80 -12.32 -3.12
C TYR A 39 0.32 -12.36 -3.44
N LYS A 40 -0.28 -11.22 -3.81
CA LYS A 40 -1.69 -11.12 -4.17
C LYS A 40 -1.88 -10.13 -5.32
N LYS A 41 -2.82 -10.43 -6.21
CA LYS A 41 -3.23 -9.51 -7.28
C LYS A 41 -2.03 -8.89 -8.04
N TYR A 42 -1.04 -9.72 -8.38
CA TYR A 42 0.20 -9.31 -9.08
C TYR A 42 1.06 -8.30 -8.30
N CYS A 43 1.02 -8.33 -6.98
CA CYS A 43 1.86 -7.52 -6.11
C CYS A 43 2.55 -8.36 -5.04
N PHE A 44 3.85 -8.16 -4.88
CA PHE A 44 4.65 -8.70 -3.79
C PHE A 44 4.64 -7.73 -2.61
N ALA A 45 4.23 -8.19 -1.44
CA ALA A 45 4.35 -7.43 -0.21
C ALA A 45 5.54 -7.94 0.61
N PHE A 46 6.43 -7.02 0.96
CA PHE A 46 7.63 -7.29 1.75
C PHE A 46 7.60 -6.52 3.07
N GLU A 47 8.09 -7.16 4.12
CA GLU A 47 8.56 -6.51 5.32
C GLU A 47 10.00 -6.08 5.10
N GLY A 48 10.31 -4.80 5.31
CA GLY A 48 11.67 -4.28 5.28
C GLY A 48 12.13 -3.90 6.67
N GLU A 49 13.32 -4.39 7.06
CA GLU A 49 13.88 -4.21 8.41
C GLU A 49 13.98 -2.73 8.81
N TYR A 50 14.40 -1.86 7.89
CA TYR A 50 14.59 -0.43 8.14
C TYR A 50 13.39 0.44 7.75
N MET A 51 12.29 -0.19 7.31
CA MET A 51 11.05 0.53 7.02
C MET A 51 10.40 1.05 8.31
N ARG A 52 9.93 2.30 8.28
CA ARG A 52 9.19 2.93 9.40
C ARG A 52 7.68 3.02 9.14
N GLY A 53 7.27 2.94 7.89
CA GLY A 53 5.87 3.06 7.46
C GLY A 53 5.48 1.98 6.47
N GLY A 54 4.69 2.36 5.47
CA GLY A 54 4.37 1.59 4.29
C GLY A 54 4.63 2.43 3.03
N ILE A 55 4.93 1.79 1.93
CA ILE A 55 5.05 2.40 0.59
C ILE A 55 4.74 1.36 -0.47
N SER A 56 4.02 1.78 -1.50
CA SER A 56 3.64 0.96 -2.63
C SER A 56 4.16 1.54 -3.93
N LEU A 57 4.93 0.74 -4.66
CA LEU A 57 5.60 1.14 -5.89
C LEU A 57 5.43 0.04 -6.94
N GLY A 58 4.46 0.22 -7.83
CA GLY A 58 4.20 -0.71 -8.91
C GLY A 58 3.73 -2.10 -8.42
N THR A 59 4.52 -3.13 -8.74
CA THR A 59 4.26 -4.51 -8.32
C THR A 59 4.83 -4.84 -6.95
N PHE A 60 5.34 -3.85 -6.20
CA PHE A 60 5.95 -4.01 -4.90
C PHE A 60 5.26 -3.15 -3.85
N ALA A 61 5.05 -3.73 -2.67
CA ALA A 61 4.63 -3.03 -1.47
C ALA A 61 5.62 -3.37 -0.34
N PHE A 62 6.06 -2.36 0.39
CA PHE A 62 6.98 -2.51 1.51
C PHE A 62 6.33 -1.96 2.77
N VAL A 63 6.42 -2.70 3.85
CA VAL A 63 5.89 -2.29 5.16
C VAL A 63 6.94 -2.49 6.25
N SER A 64 6.81 -1.70 7.33
CA SER A 64 7.66 -1.88 8.51
C SER A 64 7.36 -3.19 9.24
N PRO A 65 8.28 -3.73 10.07
CA PRO A 65 8.03 -4.92 10.90
C PRO A 65 6.80 -4.78 11.80
N TYR A 66 6.54 -3.57 12.29
CA TYR A 66 5.35 -3.27 13.08
C TYR A 66 4.05 -3.35 12.25
N ASN A 67 4.08 -2.82 11.03
CA ASN A 67 2.92 -2.79 10.13
C ASN A 67 2.67 -4.15 9.46
N ALA A 68 3.69 -4.97 9.27
CA ALA A 68 3.57 -6.33 8.75
C ALA A 68 2.66 -7.24 9.59
N LYS A 69 2.54 -6.93 10.90
CA LYS A 69 1.64 -7.62 11.83
C LYS A 69 0.18 -7.15 11.76
N LYS A 70 -0.13 -6.17 10.91
CA LYS A 70 -1.46 -5.57 10.76
C LYS A 70 -2.02 -5.87 9.38
N PRO A 71 -2.87 -6.89 9.22
CA PRO A 71 -3.40 -7.30 7.92
C PRO A 71 -4.07 -6.17 7.14
N ALA A 72 -4.79 -5.26 7.83
CA ALA A 72 -5.43 -4.11 7.21
C ALA A 72 -4.42 -3.13 6.59
N VAL A 73 -3.27 -2.89 7.26
CA VAL A 73 -2.20 -2.03 6.73
C VAL A 73 -1.51 -2.69 5.52
N VAL A 74 -1.25 -4.00 5.60
CA VAL A 74 -0.71 -4.75 4.46
C VAL A 74 -1.67 -4.70 3.27
N ALA A 75 -2.98 -4.88 3.49
CA ALA A 75 -4.00 -4.78 2.44
C ALA A 75 -4.09 -3.37 1.85
N HIS A 76 -3.99 -2.32 2.69
CA HIS A 76 -3.94 -0.93 2.24
C HIS A 76 -2.83 -0.70 1.21
N GLU A 77 -1.63 -1.17 1.51
CA GLU A 77 -0.50 -1.06 0.59
C GLU A 77 -0.65 -1.99 -0.62
N GLN A 78 -0.86 -3.29 -0.38
CA GLN A 78 -0.81 -4.31 -1.41
C GLN A 78 -2.03 -4.33 -2.34
N GLU A 79 -3.22 -3.98 -1.84
CA GLU A 79 -4.46 -4.02 -2.61
C GLU A 79 -5.00 -2.62 -2.92
N GLY A 80 -4.72 -1.63 -2.07
CA GLY A 80 -5.12 -0.25 -2.23
C GLY A 80 -4.23 0.51 -3.22
N HIS A 81 -3.08 0.95 -2.79
CA HIS A 81 -2.17 1.75 -3.61
C HIS A 81 -1.67 1.03 -4.87
N THR A 82 -1.43 -0.30 -4.80
CA THR A 82 -1.02 -1.03 -6.00
C THR A 82 -2.15 -1.15 -7.04
N PHE A 83 -3.42 -1.10 -6.63
CA PHE A 83 -4.53 -1.00 -7.58
C PHE A 83 -4.47 0.33 -8.34
N ASP A 84 -4.27 1.44 -7.63
CA ASP A 84 -4.13 2.76 -8.25
C ASP A 84 -2.90 2.83 -9.16
N SER A 85 -1.79 2.16 -8.79
CA SER A 85 -0.61 2.01 -9.63
C SER A 85 -0.91 1.27 -10.94
N LYS A 86 -1.67 0.18 -10.89
CA LYS A 86 -2.10 -0.56 -12.10
C LYS A 86 -3.02 0.28 -12.99
N LEU A 87 -3.89 1.07 -12.38
CA LEU A 87 -4.84 1.92 -13.11
C LEU A 87 -4.12 3.07 -13.81
N MET A 88 -3.18 3.73 -13.13
CA MET A 88 -2.54 4.97 -13.60
C MET A 88 -1.22 4.74 -14.33
N GLY A 89 -0.62 3.54 -14.21
CA GLY A 89 0.67 3.23 -14.82
C GLY A 89 1.73 4.27 -14.49
N PRO A 90 2.46 4.81 -15.50
CA PRO A 90 3.55 5.78 -15.26
C PRO A 90 3.13 7.05 -14.51
N LEU A 91 1.86 7.45 -14.61
CA LEU A 91 1.35 8.65 -13.93
C LEU A 91 1.17 8.46 -12.42
N TYR A 92 1.19 7.22 -11.93
CA TYR A 92 1.00 6.93 -10.50
C TYR A 92 1.96 7.72 -9.60
N LEU A 93 3.23 7.81 -9.96
CA LEU A 93 4.23 8.53 -9.15
C LEU A 93 3.86 10.00 -8.97
N LEU A 94 3.31 10.64 -9.99
CA LEU A 94 2.94 12.06 -9.95
C LEU A 94 1.61 12.29 -9.22
N ILE A 95 0.62 11.41 -9.44
CA ILE A 95 -0.75 11.62 -8.97
C ILE A 95 -0.98 11.05 -7.57
N ILE A 96 -0.32 9.96 -7.22
CA ILE A 96 -0.47 9.26 -5.94
C ILE A 96 0.82 9.25 -5.16
N GLY A 97 1.92 8.74 -5.73
CA GLY A 97 3.16 8.46 -5.02
C GLY A 97 3.75 9.71 -4.39
N LEU A 98 4.02 10.75 -5.17
CA LEU A 98 4.60 12.00 -4.68
C LEU A 98 3.65 12.75 -3.72
N PRO A 99 2.35 12.95 -4.02
CA PRO A 99 1.43 13.56 -3.07
C PRO A 99 1.29 12.80 -1.74
N SER A 100 1.23 11.46 -1.78
CA SER A 100 1.17 10.65 -0.55
C SER A 100 2.47 10.76 0.26
N LEU A 101 3.63 10.76 -0.39
CA LEU A 101 4.92 10.95 0.26
C LEU A 101 5.02 12.36 0.89
N CYS A 102 4.62 13.40 0.18
CA CYS A 102 4.58 14.77 0.70
C CYS A 102 3.63 14.86 1.91
N TRP A 103 2.46 14.25 1.83
CA TRP A 103 1.52 14.19 2.94
C TRP A 103 2.10 13.46 4.14
N ALA A 104 2.72 12.30 3.95
CA ALA A 104 3.35 11.54 5.03
C ALA A 104 4.47 12.34 5.72
N THR A 105 5.22 13.15 4.96
CA THR A 105 6.40 13.86 5.45
C THR A 105 6.09 15.23 6.05
N PHE A 106 5.23 16.01 5.39
CA PHE A 106 5.04 17.44 5.70
C PHE A 106 3.70 17.79 6.31
N ARG A 107 2.78 16.83 6.50
CA ARG A 107 1.47 17.12 7.07
C ARG A 107 1.59 17.67 8.49
N ASP A 108 0.88 18.74 8.79
CA ASP A 108 0.69 19.25 10.14
C ASP A 108 -0.23 18.28 10.92
N THR A 109 0.35 17.52 11.84
CA THR A 109 -0.38 16.51 12.63
C THR A 109 -1.40 17.11 13.60
N LYS A 110 -1.26 18.40 13.98
CA LYS A 110 -2.22 19.10 14.83
C LYS A 110 -3.47 19.50 14.05
N LYS A 111 -3.29 20.03 12.82
CA LYS A 111 -4.41 20.41 11.94
C LYS A 111 -5.06 19.19 11.26
N HIS A 112 -4.26 18.18 10.94
CA HIS A 112 -4.70 16.97 10.24
C HIS A 112 -4.30 15.72 11.02
N PRO A 113 -4.94 15.42 12.16
CA PRO A 113 -4.57 14.29 13.00
C PRO A 113 -4.81 12.94 12.32
N ASN A 114 -5.83 12.86 11.45
CA ASN A 114 -6.13 11.67 10.69
C ASN A 114 -5.27 11.59 9.43
N TYR A 115 -4.23 10.71 9.42
CA TYR A 115 -3.40 10.45 8.26
C TYR A 115 -4.22 10.02 7.03
N TYR A 116 -5.21 9.16 7.25
CA TYR A 116 -6.04 8.56 6.20
C TYR A 116 -7.11 9.51 5.61
N SER A 117 -7.14 10.78 6.05
CA SER A 117 -8.06 11.79 5.51
C SER A 117 -7.65 12.34 4.15
N PHE A 118 -6.41 12.14 3.72
CA PHE A 118 -5.91 12.58 2.42
C PHE A 118 -6.51 11.77 1.27
N TYR A 119 -6.63 12.37 0.09
CA TYR A 119 -7.35 11.72 -1.02
C TYR A 119 -6.70 10.40 -1.47
N THR A 120 -5.36 10.33 -1.52
CA THR A 120 -4.63 9.12 -1.89
C THR A 120 -4.91 7.97 -0.94
N GLU A 121 -4.91 8.26 0.36
CA GLU A 121 -5.16 7.30 1.43
C GLU A 121 -6.63 6.84 1.44
N LYS A 122 -7.57 7.77 1.19
CA LYS A 122 -8.99 7.43 1.03
C LYS A 122 -9.24 6.51 -0.15
N TRP A 123 -8.55 6.75 -1.27
CA TRP A 123 -8.68 5.88 -2.45
C TRP A 123 -8.13 4.49 -2.17
N ALA A 124 -6.93 4.39 -1.60
CA ALA A 124 -6.33 3.11 -1.22
C ALA A 124 -7.22 2.33 -0.24
N ASN A 125 -7.75 2.98 0.81
CA ASN A 125 -8.70 2.36 1.75
C ASN A 125 -9.94 1.82 1.03
N ARG A 126 -10.52 2.61 0.13
CA ARG A 126 -11.71 2.20 -0.64
C ARG A 126 -11.44 0.97 -1.51
N ARG A 127 -10.27 0.93 -2.18
CA ARG A 127 -9.86 -0.20 -3.03
C ARG A 127 -9.62 -1.48 -2.22
N ALA A 128 -9.04 -1.33 -1.03
CA ALA A 128 -8.74 -2.45 -0.14
C ALA A 128 -9.94 -2.87 0.74
N GLY A 129 -11.11 -2.22 0.61
CA GLY A 129 -12.29 -2.53 1.42
C GLY A 129 -12.10 -2.19 2.90
N LEU A 130 -11.36 -1.12 3.19
CA LEU A 130 -11.01 -0.71 4.54
C LEU A 130 -11.83 0.50 5.00
N GLU A 131 -11.97 0.62 6.31
CA GLU A 131 -12.49 1.78 7.02
C GLU A 131 -11.46 2.31 8.02
N VAL A 132 -11.60 3.58 8.36
CA VAL A 132 -10.76 4.25 9.35
C VAL A 132 -11.54 4.36 10.65
N LEU A 133 -11.04 3.73 11.69
CA LEU A 133 -11.60 3.78 13.03
C LEU A 133 -10.74 4.66 13.93
N GLN A 134 -11.33 5.17 15.00
CA GLN A 134 -10.64 5.98 16.00
C GLN A 134 -10.74 5.30 17.36
N THR A 135 -9.61 5.19 18.05
CA THR A 135 -9.57 4.69 19.45
C THR A 135 -10.13 5.73 20.41
N ALA A 136 -10.50 5.31 21.61
CA ALA A 136 -10.86 6.22 22.71
C ALA A 136 -9.77 7.25 23.04
N SER A 137 -8.49 6.90 22.80
CA SER A 137 -7.34 7.83 22.95
C SER A 137 -7.11 8.75 21.74
N GLY A 138 -8.03 8.78 20.78
CA GLY A 138 -7.98 9.68 19.61
C GLY A 138 -7.06 9.21 18.46
N ARG A 139 -6.44 8.03 18.54
CA ARG A 139 -5.59 7.49 17.47
C ARG A 139 -6.42 6.85 16.38
N TYR A 140 -6.04 7.07 15.11
CA TYR A 140 -6.69 6.48 13.94
C TYR A 140 -6.00 5.18 13.51
N PHE A 141 -6.78 4.19 13.08
CA PHE A 141 -6.28 2.91 12.57
C PHE A 141 -7.19 2.35 11.48
N LEU A 142 -6.67 1.42 10.68
CA LEU A 142 -7.39 0.74 9.61
C LEU A 142 -8.01 -0.56 10.11
N SER A 143 -9.26 -0.81 9.68
CA SER A 143 -9.98 -2.06 9.86
C SER A 143 -10.63 -2.50 8.54
N PHE A 144 -10.87 -3.79 8.37
CA PHE A 144 -11.71 -4.26 7.27
C PHE A 144 -13.16 -3.88 7.52
N LYS A 145 -13.84 -3.42 6.47
CA LYS A 145 -15.28 -3.16 6.55
C LYS A 145 -16.02 -4.46 6.83
N ASP A 146 -16.91 -4.44 7.80
CA ASP A 146 -17.86 -5.53 8.02
C ASP A 146 -18.90 -5.53 6.91
N VAL A 147 -18.66 -6.33 5.86
CA VAL A 147 -19.59 -6.47 4.70
C VAL A 147 -20.86 -7.19 5.08
N LEU A 148 -20.93 -7.88 6.22
CA LEU A 148 -22.03 -8.78 6.60
C LEU A 148 -22.63 -8.50 7.99
N GLY A 149 -22.31 -7.40 8.67
CA GLY A 149 -22.85 -7.11 9.99
C GLY A 149 -22.48 -8.14 11.07
N TYR A 150 -21.48 -8.95 10.83
CA TYR A 150 -20.99 -9.95 11.78
C TYR A 150 -20.08 -9.25 12.79
N LYS A 151 -20.64 -8.82 13.90
CA LYS A 151 -19.84 -8.46 15.08
C LYS A 151 -19.03 -9.70 15.48
N ARG A 152 -17.74 -9.68 15.28
CA ARG A 152 -16.85 -10.63 15.96
C ARG A 152 -16.91 -10.29 17.46
N ALA A 153 -17.56 -11.18 18.21
CA ALA A 153 -17.59 -11.19 19.66
C ALA A 153 -16.17 -11.41 20.21
#